data_4b264d75996a1da0b5426c8f6976989c
#
_entry.id   4b264d75996a1da0b5426c8f6976989c
#
_cell.length_a   1.000
_cell.length_b   1.000
_cell.length_c   1.000
_cell.angle_alpha   90.00
_cell.angle_beta   90.00
_cell.angle_gamma   90.00
#
_symmetry.space_group_name_H-M   'P 1'
#
loop_
_entity.id
_entity.type
_entity.pdbx_description
1 polymer ?
#
loop_
_entity_poly.entity_id
_entity_poly.type
_entity_poly.pdbx_seq_one_letter_code
_entity_poly.pdbx_strand_id
1 'polypeptide(L)'
;MIKSIDHIVLTAQDLEQTISFYCDVLGMQLEAFSPPDGSPERQALKFGNQKINLHDAQAPYIPHAKTPIPGSLDLCFLSEVSVEKWITVFAKHKIPIENGPVQKTGATGPLMSV
;
A
#
# COMPACT_ATOMS: atom_id res chain seq x y z
N MET A 1 15.58 3.29 20.81
CA MET A 1 16.01 2.91 19.44
C MET A 1 14.80 2.50 18.62
N ILE A 2 14.81 2.82 17.35
CA ILE A 2 13.71 2.45 16.45
C ILE A 2 13.78 0.96 16.16
N LYS A 3 12.63 0.28 16.21
CA LYS A 3 12.52 -1.16 16.01
C LYS A 3 11.98 -1.50 14.60
N SER A 4 10.93 -0.85 14.18
CA SER A 4 10.24 -1.17 12.93
C SER A 4 9.34 -0.02 12.51
N ILE A 5 8.81 -0.11 11.31
CA ILE A 5 7.73 0.76 10.86
C ILE A 5 6.41 0.15 11.35
N ASP A 6 5.55 0.95 11.98
CA ASP A 6 4.19 0.57 12.34
C ASP A 6 3.23 0.82 11.16
N HIS A 7 3.23 2.05 10.67
CA HIS A 7 2.39 2.43 9.53
C HIS A 7 3.03 3.56 8.74
N ILE A 8 2.55 3.71 7.53
CA ILE A 8 2.81 4.87 6.68
C ILE A 8 1.47 5.45 6.25
N VAL A 9 1.49 6.62 5.62
CA VAL A 9 0.29 7.28 5.11
C VAL A 9 0.40 7.41 3.60
N LEU A 10 -0.64 6.99 2.89
CA LEU A 10 -0.77 7.12 1.45
C LEU A 10 -1.89 8.09 1.15
N THR A 11 -1.60 9.13 0.38
CA THR A 11 -2.60 10.06 -0.13
C THR A 11 -3.08 9.56 -1.48
N ALA A 12 -4.37 9.25 -1.59
CA ALA A 12 -4.96 8.67 -2.77
C ALA A 12 -5.73 9.70 -3.59
N GLN A 13 -5.55 9.67 -4.90
CA GLN A 13 -6.36 10.45 -5.84
C GLN A 13 -7.79 9.89 -5.91
N ASP A 14 -7.91 8.58 -5.88
CA ASP A 14 -9.17 7.83 -5.93
C ASP A 14 -9.10 6.72 -4.89
N LEU A 15 -9.82 6.89 -3.77
CA LEU A 15 -9.80 5.93 -2.67
C LEU A 15 -10.36 4.57 -3.08
N GLU A 16 -11.45 4.52 -3.84
CA GLU A 16 -12.06 3.24 -4.25
C GLU A 16 -11.11 2.43 -5.13
N GLN A 17 -10.47 3.08 -6.08
CA GLN A 17 -9.51 2.43 -6.96
C GLN A 17 -8.27 1.96 -6.18
N THR A 18 -7.79 2.77 -5.26
CA THR A 18 -6.67 2.43 -4.38
C THR A 18 -7.00 1.21 -3.52
N ILE A 19 -8.16 1.21 -2.87
CA ILE A 19 -8.61 0.09 -2.03
C ILE A 19 -8.75 -1.18 -2.87
N SER A 20 -9.35 -1.08 -4.05
CA SER A 20 -9.50 -2.23 -4.95
C SER A 20 -8.13 -2.84 -5.33
N PHE A 21 -7.16 -2.01 -5.66
CA PHE A 21 -5.82 -2.51 -5.98
C PHE A 21 -5.18 -3.23 -4.79
N TYR A 22 -5.13 -2.60 -3.64
CA TYR A 22 -4.44 -3.18 -2.49
C TYR A 22 -5.19 -4.37 -1.88
N CYS A 23 -6.51 -4.37 -1.91
CA CYS A 23 -7.32 -5.46 -1.34
C CYS A 23 -7.56 -6.58 -2.34
N ASP A 24 -8.07 -6.26 -3.53
CA ASP A 24 -8.50 -7.30 -4.49
C ASP A 24 -7.31 -7.91 -5.23
N VAL A 25 -6.25 -7.13 -5.49
CA VAL A 25 -5.07 -7.62 -6.20
C VAL A 25 -4.00 -8.09 -5.22
N LEU A 26 -3.62 -7.26 -4.25
CA LEU A 26 -2.53 -7.58 -3.33
C LEU A 26 -2.96 -8.34 -2.08
N GLY A 27 -4.26 -8.47 -1.81
CA GLY A 27 -4.77 -9.28 -0.71
C GLY A 27 -4.72 -8.63 0.66
N MET A 28 -4.59 -7.30 0.75
CA MET A 28 -4.64 -6.60 2.02
C MET A 28 -6.07 -6.53 2.56
N GLN A 29 -6.21 -6.26 3.84
CA GLN A 29 -7.51 -6.12 4.49
C GLN A 29 -7.83 -4.66 4.74
N LEU A 30 -9.03 -4.24 4.35
CA LEU A 30 -9.52 -2.90 4.64
C LEU A 30 -10.00 -2.82 6.09
N GLU A 31 -9.51 -1.82 6.81
CA GLU A 31 -10.02 -1.45 8.14
C GLU A 31 -10.66 -0.09 8.07
N ALA A 32 -11.84 0.05 8.68
CA ALA A 32 -12.52 1.32 8.83
C ALA A 32 -12.53 1.71 10.31
N PHE A 33 -12.32 2.97 10.58
CA PHE A 33 -12.22 3.50 11.93
C PHE A 33 -12.95 4.83 12.03
N SER A 34 -13.86 4.93 12.99
CA SER A 34 -14.59 6.17 13.28
C SER A 34 -14.00 6.83 14.52
N PRO A 35 -13.33 8.00 14.37
CA PRO A 35 -12.75 8.68 15.52
C PRO A 35 -13.81 9.06 16.55
N PRO A 36 -13.49 8.98 17.86
CA PRO A 36 -14.48 9.30 18.91
C PRO A 36 -14.87 10.77 18.97
N ASP A 37 -14.13 11.66 18.33
CA ASP A 37 -14.43 13.09 18.29
C ASP A 37 -15.49 13.49 17.24
N GLY A 38 -16.07 12.49 16.53
CA GLY A 38 -17.06 12.74 15.50
C GLY A 38 -16.49 13.10 14.13
N SER A 39 -15.17 13.06 13.95
CA SER A 39 -14.53 13.26 12.65
C SER A 39 -14.99 12.19 11.66
N PRO A 40 -14.85 12.44 10.35
CA PRO A 40 -15.17 11.45 9.33
C PRO A 40 -14.42 10.13 9.52
N GLU A 41 -15.04 9.05 9.06
CA GLU A 41 -14.45 7.72 9.06
C GLU A 41 -13.08 7.73 8.36
N ARG A 42 -12.14 7.02 8.94
CA ARG A 42 -10.80 6.83 8.40
C ARG A 42 -10.63 5.38 7.97
N GLN A 43 -9.84 5.17 6.94
CA GLN A 43 -9.59 3.85 6.38
C GLN A 43 -8.11 3.54 6.37
N ALA A 44 -7.79 2.27 6.51
CA ALA A 44 -6.43 1.75 6.44
C ALA A 44 -6.41 0.41 5.75
N LEU A 45 -5.27 0.09 5.17
CA LEU A 45 -4.99 -1.19 4.54
C LEU A 45 -4.05 -1.96 5.46
N LYS A 46 -4.49 -3.11 5.94
CA LYS A 46 -3.73 -3.91 6.88
C LYS A 46 -3.12 -5.14 6.21
N PHE A 47 -1.87 -5.41 6.53
CA PHE A 47 -1.13 -6.57 6.07
C PHE A 47 -0.06 -6.94 7.11
N GLY A 48 0.05 -8.22 7.45
CA GLY A 48 0.97 -8.65 8.51
C GLY A 48 0.75 -7.85 9.81
N ASN A 49 1.84 -7.28 10.33
CA ASN A 49 1.82 -6.43 11.52
C ASN A 49 1.88 -4.94 11.18
N GLN A 50 1.64 -4.58 9.92
CA GLN A 50 1.80 -3.22 9.42
C GLN A 50 0.50 -2.74 8.78
N LYS A 51 0.42 -1.45 8.54
CA LYS A 51 -0.71 -0.88 7.82
C LYS A 51 -0.32 0.36 7.03
N ILE A 52 -1.16 0.68 6.06
CA ILE A 52 -1.10 1.90 5.29
C ILE A 52 -2.37 2.67 5.59
N ASN A 53 -2.25 3.81 6.28
CA ASN A 53 -3.38 4.70 6.49
C ASN A 53 -3.69 5.42 5.19
N LEU A 54 -4.97 5.54 4.85
CA LEU A 54 -5.40 6.19 3.61
C LEU A 54 -5.89 7.59 3.89
N HIS A 55 -5.36 8.56 3.14
CA HIS A 55 -5.85 9.92 3.09
C HIS A 55 -6.41 10.21 1.70
N ASP A 56 -7.57 10.84 1.66
CA ASP A 56 -8.17 11.29 0.40
C ASP A 56 -7.54 12.62 0.00
N ALA A 57 -6.98 12.71 -1.20
CA ALA A 57 -6.41 13.95 -1.70
C ALA A 57 -7.46 15.07 -1.81
N GLN A 58 -8.74 14.72 -1.94
CA GLN A 58 -9.85 15.67 -2.04
C GLN A 58 -10.33 16.18 -0.67
N ALA A 59 -9.98 15.48 0.40
CA ALA A 59 -10.43 15.80 1.76
C ALA A 59 -9.31 15.54 2.77
N PRO A 60 -8.17 16.24 2.67
CA PRO A 60 -7.03 16.02 3.56
C PRO A 60 -7.37 16.37 5.00
N TYR A 61 -6.75 15.67 5.95
CA TYR A 61 -6.87 15.99 7.37
C TYR A 61 -5.51 15.93 8.06
N ILE A 62 -5.38 16.66 9.15
CA ILE A 62 -4.15 16.76 9.93
C ILE A 62 -4.11 15.61 10.98
N PRO A 63 -2.94 15.01 11.24
CA PRO A 63 -1.63 15.31 10.64
C PRO A 63 -1.44 14.61 9.28
N HIS A 64 -0.65 15.23 8.42
CA HIS A 64 -0.25 14.67 7.14
C HIS A 64 1.18 15.09 6.78
N ALA A 65 1.74 14.49 5.73
CA ALA A 65 3.06 14.88 5.23
C ALA A 65 3.06 16.34 4.76
N LYS A 66 4.22 16.96 4.71
CA LYS A 66 4.36 18.34 4.20
C LYS A 66 3.86 18.45 2.76
N THR A 67 4.10 17.41 1.95
CA THR A 67 3.67 17.36 0.54
C THR A 67 2.82 16.10 0.33
N PRO A 68 1.56 16.08 0.79
CA PRO A 68 0.70 14.91 0.74
C PRO A 68 -0.01 14.84 -0.61
N ILE A 69 0.69 14.40 -1.64
CA ILE A 69 0.15 14.32 -3.00
C ILE A 69 0.07 12.87 -3.48
N PRO A 70 -0.91 12.55 -4.35
CA PRO A 70 -0.95 11.22 -5.00
C PRO A 70 0.30 10.95 -5.83
N GLY A 71 0.70 9.66 -5.90
CA GLY A 71 1.87 9.26 -6.66
C GLY A 71 3.21 9.58 -6.00
N SER A 72 3.23 9.85 -4.70
CA SER A 72 4.43 10.26 -3.97
C SER A 72 5.12 9.11 -3.24
N LEU A 73 4.59 7.88 -3.29
CA LEU A 73 5.17 6.72 -2.61
C LEU A 73 5.75 5.73 -3.63
N ASP A 74 6.90 5.17 -3.24
CA ASP A 74 7.51 4.03 -3.91
C ASP A 74 7.73 2.96 -2.84
N LEU A 75 7.01 1.84 -2.95
CA LEU A 75 6.95 0.81 -1.92
C LEU A 75 7.38 -0.53 -2.49
N CYS A 76 8.14 -1.27 -1.69
CA CYS A 76 8.48 -2.65 -1.97
C CYS A 76 7.93 -3.53 -0.86
N PHE A 77 7.09 -4.48 -1.20
CA PHE A 77 6.53 -5.44 -0.26
C PHE A 77 7.22 -6.78 -0.40
N LEU A 78 7.47 -7.43 0.73
CA LEU A 78 7.90 -8.83 0.74
C LEU A 78 6.66 -9.73 0.71
N SER A 79 6.74 -10.80 -0.06
CA SER A 79 5.67 -11.78 -0.20
C SER A 79 6.19 -13.20 -0.09
N GLU A 80 5.41 -14.08 0.50
CA GLU A 80 5.66 -15.52 0.50
C GLU A 80 5.24 -16.17 -0.83
N VAL A 81 4.46 -15.46 -1.63
CA VAL A 81 4.03 -15.89 -2.95
C VAL A 81 5.15 -15.61 -3.95
N SER A 82 5.41 -16.55 -4.86
CA SER A 82 6.47 -16.40 -5.85
C SER A 82 6.18 -15.27 -6.85
N VAL A 83 7.23 -14.69 -7.43
CA VAL A 83 7.11 -13.67 -8.46
C VAL A 83 6.33 -14.17 -9.68
N GLU A 84 6.53 -15.44 -10.07
CA GLU A 84 5.81 -16.06 -11.18
C GLU A 84 4.30 -16.09 -10.93
N LYS A 85 3.90 -16.38 -9.70
CA LYS A 85 2.49 -16.37 -9.31
C LYS A 85 1.92 -14.95 -9.30
N TRP A 86 2.69 -13.96 -8.84
CA TRP A 86 2.28 -12.56 -8.90
C TRP A 86 2.08 -12.08 -10.35
N ILE A 87 2.95 -12.51 -11.28
CA ILE A 87 2.79 -12.20 -12.70
C ILE A 87 1.43 -12.71 -13.20
N THR A 88 1.03 -13.93 -12.80
CA THR A 88 -0.28 -14.48 -13.14
C THR A 88 -1.43 -13.67 -12.54
N VAL A 89 -1.30 -13.27 -11.28
CA VAL A 89 -2.30 -12.43 -10.59
C VAL A 89 -2.46 -11.09 -11.32
N PHE A 90 -1.36 -10.44 -11.66
CA PHE A 90 -1.41 -9.15 -12.36
C PHE A 90 -2.03 -9.27 -13.74
N ALA A 91 -1.73 -10.34 -14.47
CA ALA A 91 -2.35 -10.61 -15.78
C ALA A 91 -3.88 -10.78 -15.64
N LYS A 92 -4.32 -11.52 -14.63
CA LYS A 92 -5.74 -11.73 -14.34
C LYS A 92 -6.47 -10.41 -14.10
N HIS A 93 -5.84 -9.49 -13.39
CA HIS A 93 -6.41 -8.18 -13.08
C HIS A 93 -6.06 -7.10 -14.11
N LYS A 94 -5.43 -7.48 -15.22
CA LYS A 94 -5.05 -6.57 -16.32
C LYS A 94 -4.14 -5.43 -15.85
N ILE A 95 -3.22 -5.74 -14.92
CA ILE A 95 -2.24 -4.80 -14.42
C ILE A 95 -0.94 -5.03 -15.18
N PRO A 96 -0.46 -4.03 -15.93
CA PRO A 96 0.78 -4.14 -16.67
C PRO A 96 1.98 -4.16 -15.71
N ILE A 97 2.98 -4.97 -16.03
CA ILE A 97 4.27 -4.99 -15.33
C ILE A 97 5.18 -3.99 -16.01
N GLU A 98 5.65 -3.01 -15.26
CA GLU A 98 6.54 -1.98 -15.80
C GLU A 98 7.99 -2.44 -15.82
N ASN A 99 8.38 -3.26 -14.84
CA ASN A 99 9.75 -3.75 -14.73
C ASN A 99 9.76 -5.12 -14.04
N GLY A 100 10.58 -6.03 -14.53
CA GLY A 100 10.78 -7.34 -13.93
C GLY A 100 10.10 -8.47 -14.69
N PRO A 101 10.34 -9.71 -14.20
CA PRO A 101 11.06 -10.05 -12.96
C PRO A 101 12.55 -9.74 -13.03
N VAL A 102 13.06 -9.10 -11.99
CA VAL A 102 14.49 -8.73 -11.89
C VAL A 102 15.00 -8.99 -10.48
N GLN A 103 16.32 -9.22 -10.37
CA GLN A 103 16.97 -9.31 -9.07
C GLN A 103 17.22 -7.90 -8.51
N LYS A 104 16.90 -7.70 -7.26
CA LYS A 104 17.12 -6.46 -6.52
C LYS A 104 17.83 -6.77 -5.21
N THR A 105 18.42 -5.73 -4.61
CA THR A 105 19.01 -5.82 -3.29
C THR A 105 18.03 -5.26 -2.26
N GLY A 106 17.53 -6.13 -1.40
CA GLY A 106 16.62 -5.75 -0.31
C GLY A 106 17.37 -5.41 0.97
N ALA A 107 16.61 -5.09 2.00
CA ALA A 107 17.16 -4.72 3.30
C ALA A 107 17.95 -5.85 3.97
N THR A 108 17.62 -7.10 3.69
CA THR A 108 18.25 -8.28 4.30
C THR A 108 18.94 -9.20 3.28
N GLY A 109 19.09 -8.76 2.04
CA GLY A 109 19.75 -9.55 1.00
C GLY A 109 19.07 -9.45 -0.35
N PRO A 110 19.52 -10.26 -1.33
CA PRO A 110 18.94 -10.25 -2.67
C PRO A 110 17.50 -10.78 -2.66
N LEU A 111 16.70 -10.25 -3.58
CA LEU A 111 15.33 -10.70 -3.80
C LEU A 111 14.97 -10.58 -5.29
N MET A 112 13.94 -11.32 -5.71
CA MET A 112 13.34 -11.15 -7.03
C MET A 112 12.17 -10.20 -6.91
N SER A 113 12.05 -9.29 -7.86
CA SER A 113 11.03 -8.24 -7.87
C SER A 113 10.29 -8.19 -9.21
N VAL A 114 9.07 -7.82 -9.12
CA VAL A 114 8.20 -7.53 -10.26
C VAL A 114 7.33 -6.33 -9.93
#